data_d3897c7e987bda4f1e5fb98d8c2cbcd4
#
_entry.id   d3897c7e987bda4f1e5fb98d8c2cbcd4
#
_cell.length_a   1.000
_cell.length_b   1.000
_cell.length_c   1.000
_cell.angle_alpha   90.00
_cell.angle_beta   90.00
_cell.angle_gamma   90.00
#
_symmetry.space_group_name_H-M   'P 1'
#
loop_
_entity.id
_entity.type
_entity.pdbx_description
1 polymer ?
#
loop_
_entity_poly.entity_id
_entity_poly.type
_entity_poly.pdbx_seq_one_letter_code
_entity_poly.pdbx_strand_id
1 'polypeptide(L)'
;MADDIKLYIGIDVGGTSVKEGLFNENGELLGKISVPTPPLTDEAGFNAVISGIDQLVAACNNTVLEGMVVRTNSPKVRVARRMNMELLLATHDSECTSCVRSGNCTLQTLANDLGISELPYEKRLMHDPWDKSFPLIRNNDKCVNCLRCIQVCEKIQGLGIWDLANRATHTSVNVRGGMTIQESDCTLCGQCITHCPTGALRERDDTGRVFDALADPDKVVVVQIAPAVRAAWGESLGLAREDATVGRLVAALRQMGVDYVFDTDFSADLTIMEEGSELLHKLAHRDENTFPMFTSCCPGWVRYVKAVRPEFTDQLSTSKSPGQMFGAVTKSYFAELKGIDPHNIFCVEIMPCTAKKAEVAIPTMVDACGDPDVDVSITTREVDRMIRAEHIDATTLPEEDFDDPLGTSTGAAVIFGATGGVMEAALRTAYHVVTGKTPEPDAFSDVRGLDAWKEATYDLAGTPVRVAVVSGLANAGYLLDAIAAGEVEYDFVEVMACPGGCAGGGGQPIHDGEELAGVRGDVLWGLDHNAELRNSYENPSITAIYQDYLGEP
;
A
#
# COMPACT_ATOMS: atom_id res chain seq x y z
N MET A 1 21.47 51.30 -14.51
CA MET A 1 22.31 50.40 -15.29
C MET A 1 22.71 49.31 -14.32
N ALA A 2 22.16 48.13 -14.48
CA ALA A 2 22.58 46.99 -13.68
C ALA A 2 23.92 46.52 -14.27
N ASP A 3 24.98 46.60 -13.47
CA ASP A 3 26.28 46.06 -13.84
C ASP A 3 26.10 44.56 -14.12
N ASP A 4 26.48 44.14 -15.33
CA ASP A 4 26.52 42.75 -15.74
C ASP A 4 27.55 41.99 -14.86
N ILE A 5 27.10 41.32 -13.85
CA ILE A 5 27.95 40.46 -12.99
C ILE A 5 28.46 39.32 -13.88
N LYS A 6 29.75 39.32 -14.19
CA LYS A 6 30.41 38.23 -14.93
C LYS A 6 30.70 37.09 -13.97
N LEU A 7 30.08 35.95 -14.25
CA LEU A 7 30.31 34.70 -13.52
C LEU A 7 31.11 33.74 -14.38
N TYR A 8 32.08 33.08 -13.80
CA TYR A 8 32.93 32.07 -14.43
C TYR A 8 32.67 30.71 -13.85
N ILE A 9 32.65 29.71 -14.70
CA ILE A 9 32.44 28.32 -14.28
C ILE A 9 33.72 27.53 -14.50
N GLY A 10 34.26 26.97 -13.45
CA GLY A 10 35.37 26.03 -13.50
C GLY A 10 34.84 24.59 -13.43
N ILE A 11 35.27 23.75 -14.36
CA ILE A 11 34.81 22.34 -14.43
C ILE A 11 36.03 21.44 -14.29
N ASP A 12 35.94 20.52 -13.32
CA ASP A 12 36.88 19.43 -13.15
C ASP A 12 36.17 18.10 -13.47
N VAL A 13 36.59 17.43 -14.53
CA VAL A 13 36.02 16.17 -15.00
C VAL A 13 36.92 15.05 -14.56
N GLY A 14 36.54 14.41 -13.44
CA GLY A 14 37.18 13.18 -12.96
C GLY A 14 36.53 11.92 -13.49
N GLY A 15 37.19 10.78 -13.35
CA GLY A 15 36.68 9.47 -13.80
C GLY A 15 35.37 9.05 -13.14
N THR A 16 35.04 9.58 -11.96
CA THR A 16 33.85 9.21 -11.17
C THR A 16 32.88 10.36 -10.95
N SER A 17 33.30 11.60 -11.11
CA SER A 17 32.43 12.77 -10.92
C SER A 17 32.95 13.97 -11.72
N VAL A 18 32.01 14.77 -12.20
CA VAL A 18 32.27 16.12 -12.67
C VAL A 18 32.06 17.05 -11.49
N LYS A 19 33.06 17.85 -11.17
CA LYS A 19 33.00 18.88 -10.13
C LYS A 19 32.98 20.24 -10.80
N GLU A 20 32.04 21.04 -10.42
CA GLU A 20 31.85 22.37 -10.98
C GLU A 20 31.93 23.40 -9.88
N GLY A 21 32.62 24.50 -10.16
CA GLY A 21 32.72 25.64 -9.28
C GLY A 21 32.22 26.90 -10.01
N LEU A 22 31.32 27.63 -9.38
CA LEU A 22 30.91 28.95 -9.82
C LEU A 22 31.85 29.99 -9.18
N PHE A 23 32.47 30.83 -9.99
CA PHE A 23 33.42 31.85 -9.55
C PHE A 23 32.94 33.24 -9.96
N ASN A 24 33.19 34.23 -9.14
CA ASN A 24 33.04 35.63 -9.53
C ASN A 24 34.21 36.11 -10.41
N GLU A 25 34.16 37.35 -10.86
CA GLU A 25 35.20 37.96 -11.68
C GLU A 25 36.60 38.07 -11.00
N ASN A 26 36.63 37.94 -9.68
CA ASN A 26 37.84 37.93 -8.88
C ASN A 26 38.40 36.53 -8.65
N GLY A 27 37.76 35.48 -9.20
CA GLY A 27 38.15 34.08 -9.01
C GLY A 27 37.75 33.48 -7.66
N GLU A 28 36.87 34.13 -6.90
CA GLU A 28 36.35 33.60 -5.65
C GLU A 28 35.24 32.56 -5.91
N LEU A 29 35.32 31.41 -5.27
CA LEU A 29 34.38 30.31 -5.40
C LEU A 29 33.05 30.68 -4.69
N LEU A 30 32.00 30.89 -5.46
CA LEU A 30 30.64 31.21 -4.96
C LEU A 30 29.79 29.99 -4.69
N GLY A 31 30.07 28.87 -5.35
CA GLY A 31 29.36 27.60 -5.17
C GLY A 31 30.11 26.44 -5.81
N LYS A 32 29.83 25.22 -5.34
CA LYS A 32 30.44 24.00 -5.88
C LYS A 32 29.38 22.90 -6.00
N ILE A 33 29.37 22.23 -7.14
CA ILE A 33 28.52 21.08 -7.43
C ILE A 33 29.41 19.90 -7.81
N SER A 34 28.99 18.69 -7.47
CA SER A 34 29.62 17.45 -7.90
C SER A 34 28.54 16.51 -8.42
N VAL A 35 28.66 16.08 -9.66
CA VAL A 35 27.74 15.13 -10.31
C VAL A 35 28.53 13.91 -10.81
N PRO A 36 27.93 12.71 -10.87
CA PRO A 36 28.59 11.56 -11.49
C PRO A 36 28.97 11.86 -12.95
N THR A 37 30.17 11.45 -13.36
CA THR A 37 30.64 11.66 -14.74
C THR A 37 29.80 10.83 -15.72
N PRO A 38 29.05 11.44 -16.66
CA PRO A 38 28.47 10.71 -17.78
C PRO A 38 29.57 10.20 -18.73
N PRO A 39 29.31 9.20 -19.57
CA PRO A 39 30.27 8.79 -20.59
C PRO A 39 30.51 9.96 -21.56
N LEU A 40 31.67 10.60 -21.46
CA LEU A 40 32.12 11.66 -22.37
C LEU A 40 32.77 11.02 -23.59
N THR A 41 31.99 10.35 -24.43
CA THR A 41 32.51 9.62 -25.59
C THR A 41 32.49 10.43 -26.86
N ASP A 42 31.82 11.59 -26.88
CA ASP A 42 31.68 12.48 -28.03
C ASP A 42 31.39 13.92 -27.61
N GLU A 43 31.44 14.81 -28.59
CA GLU A 43 31.16 16.25 -28.42
C GLU A 43 29.72 16.51 -27.94
N ALA A 44 28.77 15.65 -28.29
CA ALA A 44 27.39 15.77 -27.85
C ALA A 44 27.26 15.48 -26.34
N GLY A 45 27.95 14.48 -25.81
CA GLY A 45 28.00 14.19 -24.37
C GLY A 45 28.64 15.33 -23.58
N PHE A 46 29.73 15.91 -24.11
CA PHE A 46 30.39 17.08 -23.50
C PHE A 46 29.49 18.33 -23.51
N ASN A 47 28.84 18.61 -24.64
CA ASN A 47 27.90 19.73 -24.76
C ASN A 47 26.64 19.53 -23.90
N ALA A 48 26.22 18.29 -23.68
CA ALA A 48 25.13 17.97 -22.76
C ALA A 48 25.49 18.32 -21.30
N VAL A 49 26.73 18.03 -20.87
CA VAL A 49 27.24 18.45 -19.56
C VAL A 49 27.27 19.96 -19.45
N ILE A 50 27.84 20.64 -20.45
CA ILE A 50 27.97 22.12 -20.48
C ILE A 50 26.58 22.80 -20.49
N SER A 51 25.63 22.31 -21.29
CA SER A 51 24.27 22.88 -21.31
C SER A 51 23.49 22.55 -20.05
N GLY A 52 23.85 21.46 -19.35
CA GLY A 52 23.33 21.12 -18.05
C GLY A 52 23.78 22.06 -16.94
N ILE A 53 25.01 22.58 -17.01
CA ILE A 53 25.59 23.48 -15.99
C ILE A 53 24.79 24.79 -15.87
N ASP A 54 24.37 25.38 -16.97
CA ASP A 54 23.53 26.61 -16.99
C ASP A 54 22.10 26.37 -16.45
N GLN A 55 21.71 25.13 -16.14
CA GLN A 55 20.32 24.73 -15.89
C GLN A 55 20.14 23.71 -14.74
N LEU A 56 21.24 23.24 -14.13
CA LEU A 56 21.20 22.21 -13.08
C LEU A 56 20.81 22.76 -11.71
N VAL A 57 19.67 23.44 -11.66
CA VAL A 57 18.92 23.53 -10.42
C VAL A 57 17.81 22.47 -10.50
N ALA A 58 18.12 21.24 -10.12
CA ALA A 58 17.08 20.27 -9.87
C ALA A 58 16.27 20.80 -8.68
N ALA A 59 15.01 21.13 -8.92
CA ALA A 59 14.14 21.77 -7.92
C ALA A 59 14.01 20.93 -6.63
N CYS A 60 14.26 19.61 -6.72
CA CYS A 60 14.15 18.70 -5.59
C CYS A 60 15.35 18.71 -4.61
N ASN A 61 16.49 19.28 -4.99
CA ASN A 61 17.71 19.28 -4.17
C ASN A 61 18.42 20.63 -4.03
N ASN A 62 17.74 21.71 -4.45
CA ASN A 62 18.26 23.06 -4.33
C ASN A 62 17.38 23.93 -3.42
N THR A 63 18.02 24.70 -2.57
CA THR A 63 17.33 25.66 -1.70
C THR A 63 16.95 26.90 -2.50
N VAL A 64 15.73 27.37 -2.32
CA VAL A 64 15.25 28.63 -2.90
C VAL A 64 15.99 29.79 -2.21
N LEU A 65 16.55 30.70 -3.02
CA LEU A 65 17.26 31.89 -2.54
C LEU A 65 16.47 33.15 -2.90
N GLU A 66 16.55 34.17 -2.03
CA GLU A 66 15.94 35.47 -2.30
C GLU A 66 16.56 36.10 -3.55
N GLY A 67 15.71 36.62 -4.44
CA GLY A 67 16.16 37.17 -5.74
C GLY A 67 16.44 36.13 -6.83
N MET A 68 16.25 34.83 -6.55
CA MET A 68 16.41 33.77 -7.53
C MET A 68 15.41 33.92 -8.69
N VAL A 69 15.90 33.98 -9.92
CA VAL A 69 15.06 34.02 -11.13
C VAL A 69 15.08 32.66 -11.81
N VAL A 70 13.95 31.98 -11.76
CA VAL A 70 13.78 30.64 -12.36
C VAL A 70 12.99 30.74 -13.66
N ARG A 71 13.58 30.25 -14.74
CA ARG A 71 12.93 30.17 -16.07
C ARG A 71 12.55 28.73 -16.34
N THR A 72 11.27 28.39 -16.26
CA THR A 72 10.77 27.03 -16.45
C THR A 72 10.50 26.66 -17.91
N ASN A 73 10.42 27.62 -18.82
CA ASN A 73 10.08 27.37 -20.22
C ASN A 73 10.82 28.33 -21.18
N SER A 74 12.14 28.15 -21.30
CA SER A 74 12.94 28.82 -22.33
C SER A 74 13.32 27.83 -23.44
N PRO A 75 13.81 28.28 -24.62
CA PRO A 75 14.33 27.38 -25.65
C PRO A 75 15.42 26.43 -25.12
N LYS A 76 16.34 26.91 -24.28
CA LYS A 76 17.39 26.10 -23.65
C LYS A 76 16.76 25.03 -22.72
N VAL A 77 15.79 25.42 -21.90
CA VAL A 77 15.10 24.48 -20.99
C VAL A 77 14.36 23.37 -21.77
N ARG A 78 13.71 23.71 -22.88
CA ARG A 78 13.04 22.72 -23.73
C ARG A 78 14.01 21.72 -24.34
N VAL A 79 15.16 22.19 -24.85
CA VAL A 79 16.20 21.29 -25.38
C VAL A 79 16.76 20.37 -24.29
N ALA A 80 17.08 20.91 -23.12
CA ALA A 80 17.60 20.11 -22.01
C ALA A 80 16.58 19.06 -21.50
N ARG A 81 15.30 19.43 -21.38
CA ARG A 81 14.23 18.48 -21.00
C ARG A 81 14.10 17.37 -22.02
N ARG A 82 14.09 17.69 -23.30
CA ARG A 82 14.01 16.69 -24.37
C ARG A 82 15.20 15.73 -24.31
N MET A 83 16.43 16.25 -24.23
CA MET A 83 17.64 15.42 -24.13
C MET A 83 17.60 14.50 -22.90
N ASN A 84 17.27 15.02 -21.73
CA ASN A 84 17.16 14.20 -20.51
C ASN A 84 16.11 13.09 -20.67
N MET A 85 14.98 13.39 -21.29
CA MET A 85 13.95 12.40 -21.55
C MET A 85 14.42 11.34 -22.54
N GLU A 86 15.09 11.72 -23.62
CA GLU A 86 15.67 10.80 -24.61
C GLU A 86 16.70 9.85 -23.95
N LEU A 87 17.53 10.36 -23.04
CA LEU A 87 18.48 9.55 -22.26
C LEU A 87 17.78 8.56 -21.31
N LEU A 88 16.71 9.00 -20.63
CA LEU A 88 15.90 8.09 -19.80
C LEU A 88 15.26 6.99 -20.64
N LEU A 89 14.72 7.32 -21.81
CA LEU A 89 14.11 6.36 -22.72
C LEU A 89 15.12 5.40 -23.33
N ALA A 90 16.38 5.80 -23.48
CA ALA A 90 17.46 4.94 -23.98
C ALA A 90 17.82 3.80 -23.00
N THR A 91 17.53 3.98 -21.71
CA THR A 91 17.74 2.95 -20.67
C THR A 91 16.43 2.31 -20.18
N HIS A 92 15.30 2.70 -20.76
CA HIS A 92 13.98 2.22 -20.40
C HIS A 92 13.42 1.28 -21.47
N ASP A 93 12.88 0.13 -21.04
CA ASP A 93 12.06 -0.73 -21.90
C ASP A 93 10.73 -0.03 -22.19
N SER A 94 10.58 0.43 -23.41
CA SER A 94 9.41 1.22 -23.84
C SER A 94 8.27 0.35 -24.39
N GLU A 95 8.14 -0.91 -23.94
CA GLU A 95 7.02 -1.78 -24.27
C GLU A 95 5.77 -1.37 -23.49
N CYS A 96 5.23 -0.20 -23.81
CA CYS A 96 4.11 0.39 -23.07
C CYS A 96 2.82 -0.42 -23.15
N THR A 97 2.57 -1.10 -24.27
CA THR A 97 1.35 -1.90 -24.49
C THR A 97 1.21 -3.08 -23.54
N SER A 98 2.31 -3.62 -23.03
CA SER A 98 2.35 -4.71 -22.04
C SER A 98 2.71 -4.24 -20.63
N CYS A 99 2.75 -2.93 -20.41
CA CYS A 99 3.15 -2.34 -19.12
C CYS A 99 1.92 -2.11 -18.22
N VAL A 100 2.03 -2.49 -16.94
CA VAL A 100 0.99 -2.23 -15.92
C VAL A 100 0.68 -0.74 -15.71
N ARG A 101 1.58 0.15 -16.15
CA ARG A 101 1.42 1.61 -16.06
C ARG A 101 1.00 2.23 -17.41
N SER A 102 0.60 1.42 -18.40
CA SER A 102 0.13 1.95 -19.70
C SER A 102 -1.08 2.86 -19.50
N GLY A 103 -1.02 4.07 -20.07
CA GLY A 103 -2.07 5.08 -19.90
C GLY A 103 -2.06 5.82 -18.54
N ASN A 104 -1.25 5.37 -17.57
CA ASN A 104 -1.06 6.01 -16.27
C ASN A 104 0.43 6.01 -15.93
N CYS A 105 1.25 6.72 -16.74
CA CYS A 105 2.71 6.76 -16.58
C CYS A 105 3.23 8.15 -16.92
N THR A 106 3.76 8.85 -15.92
CA THR A 106 4.34 10.19 -16.11
C THR A 106 5.46 10.21 -17.15
N LEU A 107 6.28 9.14 -17.23
CA LEU A 107 7.33 9.04 -18.27
C LEU A 107 6.72 9.01 -19.68
N GLN A 108 5.64 8.24 -19.89
CA GLN A 108 4.93 8.17 -21.17
C GLN A 108 4.31 9.52 -21.55
N THR A 109 3.62 10.16 -20.61
CA THR A 109 3.01 11.48 -20.82
C THR A 109 4.05 12.52 -21.19
N LEU A 110 5.14 12.63 -20.41
CA LEU A 110 6.21 13.59 -20.68
C LEU A 110 6.92 13.34 -22.01
N ALA A 111 7.12 12.09 -22.42
CA ALA A 111 7.69 11.76 -23.73
C ALA A 111 6.79 12.25 -24.87
N ASN A 112 5.48 12.05 -24.74
CA ASN A 112 4.48 12.55 -25.71
C ASN A 112 4.44 14.09 -25.75
N ASP A 113 4.41 14.76 -24.59
CA ASP A 113 4.37 16.21 -24.47
C ASP A 113 5.63 16.89 -25.08
N LEU A 114 6.78 16.21 -24.99
CA LEU A 114 8.03 16.66 -25.59
C LEU A 114 8.16 16.27 -27.07
N GLY A 115 7.19 15.57 -27.64
CA GLY A 115 7.15 15.15 -29.03
C GLY A 115 8.29 14.21 -29.42
N ILE A 116 8.67 13.29 -28.53
CA ILE A 116 9.71 12.31 -28.78
C ILE A 116 9.13 11.13 -29.53
N SER A 117 9.36 11.08 -30.84
CA SER A 117 8.92 9.98 -31.73
C SER A 117 10.06 9.02 -32.10
N GLU A 118 11.30 9.51 -31.99
CA GLU A 118 12.50 8.73 -32.33
C GLU A 118 13.57 8.95 -31.26
N LEU A 119 14.36 7.93 -30.98
CA LEU A 119 15.48 8.02 -30.03
C LEU A 119 16.79 8.11 -30.81
N PRO A 120 17.60 9.17 -30.57
CA PRO A 120 18.91 9.30 -31.20
C PRO A 120 19.98 8.39 -30.59
N TYR A 121 19.67 7.72 -29.48
CA TYR A 121 20.58 6.88 -28.71
C TYR A 121 20.22 5.40 -28.83
N GLU A 122 21.24 4.54 -28.83
CA GLU A 122 21.07 3.10 -28.77
C GLU A 122 20.49 2.68 -27.40
N LYS A 123 19.49 1.79 -27.40
CA LYS A 123 18.91 1.25 -26.16
C LYS A 123 19.92 0.35 -25.44
N ARG A 124 20.03 0.55 -24.12
CA ARG A 124 20.87 -0.23 -23.22
C ARG A 124 20.03 -0.72 -22.05
N LEU A 125 19.52 -1.94 -22.17
CA LEU A 125 18.74 -2.62 -21.13
C LEU A 125 19.64 -3.53 -20.31
N MET A 126 19.31 -3.72 -19.02
CA MET A 126 20.15 -4.46 -18.07
C MET A 126 19.76 -5.94 -17.96
N HIS A 127 18.48 -6.27 -18.17
CA HIS A 127 17.91 -7.62 -18.12
C HIS A 127 18.23 -8.39 -16.83
N ASP A 128 18.16 -7.72 -15.68
CA ASP A 128 18.39 -8.36 -14.38
C ASP A 128 17.31 -9.41 -14.10
N PRO A 129 17.68 -10.64 -13.71
CA PRO A 129 16.71 -11.68 -13.35
C PRO A 129 15.97 -11.31 -12.07
N TRP A 130 14.69 -11.74 -11.98
CA TRP A 130 13.85 -11.58 -10.80
C TRP A 130 12.99 -12.82 -10.58
N ASP A 131 12.83 -13.24 -9.33
CA ASP A 131 11.92 -14.32 -8.99
C ASP A 131 10.46 -13.86 -9.12
N LYS A 132 9.76 -14.43 -10.11
CA LYS A 132 8.36 -14.10 -10.42
C LYS A 132 7.37 -14.78 -9.47
N SER A 133 7.80 -15.73 -8.63
CA SER A 133 6.94 -16.36 -7.62
C SER A 133 6.69 -15.45 -6.42
N PHE A 134 7.60 -14.51 -6.14
CA PHE A 134 7.47 -13.57 -5.04
C PHE A 134 6.34 -12.55 -5.31
N PRO A 135 5.55 -12.14 -4.30
CA PRO A 135 4.43 -11.21 -4.48
C PRO A 135 4.79 -9.82 -5.02
N LEU A 136 6.04 -9.40 -4.86
CA LEU A 136 6.58 -8.16 -5.40
C LEU A 136 7.45 -8.47 -6.62
N ILE A 137 7.12 -7.90 -7.76
CA ILE A 137 7.86 -8.05 -9.02
C ILE A 137 8.66 -6.78 -9.30
N ARG A 138 9.91 -6.97 -9.71
CA ARG A 138 10.79 -5.90 -10.19
C ARG A 138 11.24 -6.19 -11.62
N ASN A 139 11.17 -5.17 -12.46
CA ASN A 139 11.77 -5.15 -13.78
C ASN A 139 12.72 -3.95 -13.89
N ASN A 140 14.03 -4.22 -13.89
CA ASN A 140 15.05 -3.17 -13.92
C ASN A 140 15.08 -2.40 -15.24
N ASP A 141 14.68 -3.03 -16.34
CA ASP A 141 14.61 -2.39 -17.65
C ASP A 141 13.53 -1.29 -17.74
N LYS A 142 12.62 -1.24 -16.76
CA LYS A 142 11.63 -0.18 -16.61
C LYS A 142 12.00 0.86 -15.54
N CYS A 143 13.16 0.70 -14.89
CA CYS A 143 13.61 1.60 -13.84
C CYS A 143 14.27 2.86 -14.43
N VAL A 144 13.85 4.03 -13.95
CA VAL A 144 14.43 5.35 -14.32
C VAL A 144 15.34 5.92 -13.23
N ASN A 145 15.74 5.09 -12.27
CA ASN A 145 16.65 5.45 -11.16
C ASN A 145 16.22 6.72 -10.39
N CYS A 146 14.92 6.92 -10.20
CA CYS A 146 14.38 8.07 -9.47
C CYS A 146 14.56 7.98 -7.94
N LEU A 147 14.94 6.82 -7.40
CA LEU A 147 15.23 6.50 -5.99
C LEU A 147 14.04 6.63 -5.03
N ARG A 148 12.82 6.85 -5.50
CA ARG A 148 11.63 6.97 -4.65
C ARG A 148 11.39 5.71 -3.81
N CYS A 149 11.59 4.51 -4.38
CA CYS A 149 11.46 3.24 -3.66
C CYS A 149 12.47 3.10 -2.53
N ILE A 150 13.71 3.59 -2.68
CA ILE A 150 14.72 3.64 -1.61
C ILE A 150 14.22 4.56 -0.51
N GLN A 151 13.81 5.78 -0.87
CA GLN A 151 13.39 6.81 0.11
C GLN A 151 12.18 6.36 0.92
N VAL A 152 11.12 5.85 0.27
CA VAL A 152 9.91 5.41 1.00
C VAL A 152 10.21 4.20 1.88
N CYS A 153 11.02 3.25 1.40
CA CYS A 153 11.38 2.06 2.17
C CYS A 153 12.26 2.38 3.38
N GLU A 154 13.18 3.34 3.24
CA GLU A 154 14.08 3.75 4.32
C GLU A 154 13.41 4.73 5.30
N LYS A 155 12.71 5.77 4.78
CA LYS A 155 12.21 6.87 5.62
C LYS A 155 10.84 6.62 6.23
N ILE A 156 9.95 5.99 5.46
CA ILE A 156 8.55 5.78 5.87
C ILE A 156 8.36 4.38 6.48
N GLN A 157 9.07 3.38 5.92
CA GLN A 157 8.94 1.99 6.39
C GLN A 157 10.08 1.56 7.33
N GLY A 158 11.17 2.32 7.41
CA GLY A 158 12.29 2.00 8.32
C GLY A 158 13.06 0.71 7.98
N LEU A 159 12.81 0.12 6.79
CA LEU A 159 13.35 -1.19 6.43
C LEU A 159 14.63 -1.11 5.58
N GLY A 160 14.69 -0.16 4.65
CA GLY A 160 15.84 0.01 3.77
C GLY A 160 16.15 -1.22 2.91
N ILE A 161 15.12 -1.87 2.36
CA ILE A 161 15.27 -3.07 1.50
C ILE A 161 15.99 -2.73 0.19
N TRP A 162 15.70 -1.55 -0.38
CA TRP A 162 16.25 -1.10 -1.64
C TRP A 162 17.50 -0.25 -1.44
N ASP A 163 18.51 -0.45 -2.31
CA ASP A 163 19.74 0.34 -2.31
C ASP A 163 20.28 0.47 -3.75
N LEU A 164 21.27 1.35 -3.92
CA LEU A 164 21.99 1.47 -5.17
C LEU A 164 22.98 0.31 -5.32
N ALA A 165 22.89 -0.37 -6.45
CA ALA A 165 23.83 -1.39 -6.86
C ALA A 165 24.62 -0.93 -8.09
N ASN A 166 25.83 -1.47 -8.25
CA ASN A 166 26.74 -1.16 -9.35
C ASN A 166 27.24 0.29 -9.35
N ARG A 167 27.91 0.72 -10.41
CA ARG A 167 28.49 2.06 -10.52
C ARG A 167 28.41 2.58 -11.94
N ALA A 168 28.55 3.89 -12.07
CA ALA A 168 28.57 4.62 -13.33
C ALA A 168 27.33 4.31 -14.21
N THR A 169 27.50 3.95 -15.45
CA THR A 169 26.41 3.64 -16.40
C THR A 169 25.62 2.37 -16.08
N HIS A 170 26.11 1.56 -15.15
CA HIS A 170 25.46 0.34 -14.67
C HIS A 170 24.75 0.52 -13.32
N THR A 171 24.70 1.76 -12.80
CA THR A 171 23.98 2.04 -11.55
C THR A 171 22.52 1.63 -11.69
N SER A 172 22.06 0.81 -10.75
CA SER A 172 20.68 0.33 -10.68
C SER A 172 20.19 0.34 -9.25
N VAL A 173 18.88 0.31 -9.06
CA VAL A 173 18.28 0.06 -7.75
C VAL A 173 18.13 -1.45 -7.59
N ASN A 174 18.60 -2.01 -6.49
CA ASN A 174 18.48 -3.44 -6.22
C ASN A 174 18.26 -3.70 -4.73
N VAL A 175 18.08 -4.97 -4.34
CA VAL A 175 18.01 -5.34 -2.93
C VAL A 175 19.36 -5.06 -2.27
N ARG A 176 19.32 -4.45 -1.07
CA ARG A 176 20.51 -4.07 -0.31
C ARG A 176 21.43 -5.29 -0.09
N GLY A 177 22.73 -5.06 -0.16
CA GLY A 177 23.74 -6.11 0.09
C GLY A 177 23.83 -7.20 -0.96
N GLY A 178 23.11 -7.07 -2.10
CA GLY A 178 23.08 -8.09 -3.15
C GLY A 178 22.30 -9.36 -2.77
N MET A 179 21.48 -9.30 -1.72
CA MET A 179 20.56 -10.36 -1.33
C MET A 179 19.44 -10.55 -2.38
N THR A 180 18.80 -11.70 -2.37
CA THR A 180 17.52 -11.88 -3.02
C THR A 180 16.42 -11.20 -2.20
N ILE A 181 15.28 -10.92 -2.81
CA ILE A 181 14.16 -10.29 -2.08
C ILE A 181 13.58 -11.23 -1.01
N GLN A 182 13.66 -12.55 -1.21
CA GLN A 182 13.22 -13.56 -0.24
C GLN A 182 14.09 -13.60 1.01
N GLU A 183 15.39 -13.32 0.88
CA GLU A 183 16.33 -13.28 2.00
C GLU A 183 16.25 -11.97 2.79
N SER A 184 15.55 -10.98 2.27
CA SER A 184 15.41 -9.68 2.91
C SER A 184 14.18 -9.64 3.84
N ASP A 185 14.23 -8.72 4.82
CA ASP A 185 13.12 -8.47 5.74
C ASP A 185 11.97 -7.66 5.09
N CYS A 186 11.73 -7.87 3.79
CA CYS A 186 10.66 -7.20 3.07
C CYS A 186 9.29 -7.58 3.63
N THR A 187 8.56 -6.60 4.12
CA THR A 187 7.23 -6.78 4.71
C THR A 187 6.10 -6.83 3.68
N LEU A 188 6.44 -6.68 2.39
CA LEU A 188 5.45 -6.64 1.30
C LEU A 188 4.40 -5.53 1.42
N CYS A 189 4.69 -4.45 2.14
CA CYS A 189 3.77 -3.32 2.31
C CYS A 189 3.36 -2.64 0.98
N GLY A 190 4.14 -2.82 -0.10
CA GLY A 190 3.85 -2.30 -1.43
C GLY A 190 4.06 -0.79 -1.62
N GLN A 191 4.53 -0.06 -0.60
CA GLN A 191 4.74 1.39 -0.70
C GLN A 191 5.78 1.76 -1.77
N CYS A 192 6.74 0.90 -2.05
CA CYS A 192 7.67 1.08 -3.17
C CYS A 192 6.98 0.96 -4.54
N ILE A 193 5.87 0.23 -4.65
CA ILE A 193 5.06 0.11 -5.87
C ILE A 193 4.30 1.41 -6.11
N THR A 194 3.59 1.92 -5.09
CA THR A 194 2.76 3.14 -5.21
C THR A 194 3.60 4.38 -5.53
N HIS A 195 4.86 4.40 -5.09
CA HIS A 195 5.80 5.50 -5.36
C HIS A 195 6.62 5.32 -6.64
N CYS A 196 6.52 4.17 -7.34
CA CYS A 196 7.23 3.94 -8.58
C CYS A 196 6.55 4.67 -9.75
N PRO A 197 7.20 5.66 -10.41
CA PRO A 197 6.58 6.43 -11.49
C PRO A 197 6.48 5.65 -12.81
N THR A 198 7.05 4.45 -12.84
CA THR A 198 7.04 3.56 -14.01
C THR A 198 6.59 2.16 -13.59
N GLY A 199 6.51 1.22 -14.52
CA GLY A 199 6.17 -0.17 -14.22
C GLY A 199 7.34 -1.02 -13.72
N ALA A 200 8.38 -0.40 -13.14
CA ALA A 200 9.56 -1.13 -12.66
C ALA A 200 9.28 -1.98 -11.42
N LEU A 201 8.37 -1.52 -10.56
CA LEU A 201 7.87 -2.26 -9.40
C LEU A 201 6.37 -2.45 -9.53
N ARG A 202 5.90 -3.65 -9.30
CA ARG A 202 4.49 -4.03 -9.32
C ARG A 202 4.23 -5.23 -8.43
N GLU A 203 2.99 -5.48 -8.11
CA GLU A 203 2.53 -6.74 -7.54
C GLU A 203 2.68 -7.88 -8.56
N ARG A 204 2.78 -9.13 -8.06
CA ARG A 204 2.57 -10.33 -8.88
C ARG A 204 1.12 -10.32 -9.38
N ASP A 205 0.92 -10.64 -10.65
CA ASP A 205 -0.39 -10.72 -11.25
C ASP A 205 -0.98 -12.11 -11.00
N ASP A 206 -2.02 -12.17 -10.19
CA ASP A 206 -2.73 -13.39 -9.85
C ASP A 206 -4.13 -13.48 -10.50
N THR A 207 -4.49 -12.54 -11.38
CA THR A 207 -5.80 -12.50 -12.08
C THR A 207 -6.05 -13.78 -12.90
N GLY A 208 -5.00 -14.36 -13.49
CA GLY A 208 -5.10 -15.62 -14.24
C GLY A 208 -5.64 -16.76 -13.39
N ARG A 209 -5.25 -16.85 -12.10
CA ARG A 209 -5.76 -17.88 -11.19
C ARG A 209 -7.26 -17.72 -10.92
N VAL A 210 -7.75 -16.48 -10.86
CA VAL A 210 -9.18 -16.22 -10.69
C VAL A 210 -9.95 -16.60 -11.97
N PHE A 211 -9.46 -16.21 -13.15
CA PHE A 211 -10.08 -16.58 -14.42
C PHE A 211 -10.07 -18.11 -14.65
N ASP A 212 -8.99 -18.80 -14.27
CA ASP A 212 -8.92 -20.26 -14.35
C ASP A 212 -9.98 -20.91 -13.45
N ALA A 213 -10.19 -20.38 -12.22
CA ALA A 213 -11.22 -20.88 -11.30
C ALA A 213 -12.64 -20.60 -11.81
N LEU A 214 -12.89 -19.41 -12.37
CA LEU A 214 -14.19 -19.05 -12.98
C LEU A 214 -14.52 -19.93 -14.22
N ALA A 215 -13.51 -20.45 -14.90
CA ALA A 215 -13.69 -21.35 -16.04
C ALA A 215 -13.84 -22.82 -15.65
N ASP A 216 -13.55 -23.20 -14.39
CA ASP A 216 -13.62 -24.56 -13.90
C ASP A 216 -15.03 -24.87 -13.37
N PRO A 217 -15.81 -25.75 -14.05
CA PRO A 217 -17.20 -26.05 -13.64
C PRO A 217 -17.30 -26.83 -12.31
N ASP A 218 -16.20 -27.37 -11.80
CA ASP A 218 -16.17 -28.08 -10.53
C ASP A 218 -15.89 -27.15 -9.34
N LYS A 219 -15.58 -25.87 -9.60
CA LYS A 219 -15.33 -24.86 -8.56
C LYS A 219 -16.55 -23.97 -8.30
N VAL A 220 -16.73 -23.62 -7.05
CA VAL A 220 -17.62 -22.55 -6.60
C VAL A 220 -16.75 -21.37 -6.21
N VAL A 221 -16.78 -20.32 -7.01
CA VAL A 221 -15.95 -19.14 -6.80
C VAL A 221 -16.64 -18.17 -5.85
N VAL A 222 -16.04 -17.98 -4.69
CA VAL A 222 -16.51 -17.06 -3.65
C VAL A 222 -15.55 -15.88 -3.55
N VAL A 223 -16.07 -14.66 -3.67
CA VAL A 223 -15.26 -13.43 -3.58
C VAL A 223 -15.66 -12.63 -2.36
N GLN A 224 -14.67 -12.11 -1.63
CA GLN A 224 -14.86 -11.12 -0.57
C GLN A 224 -14.20 -9.79 -0.93
N ILE A 225 -14.84 -8.68 -0.57
CA ILE A 225 -14.39 -7.32 -0.86
C ILE A 225 -13.97 -6.63 0.43
N ALA A 226 -12.70 -6.22 0.54
CA ALA A 226 -12.20 -5.52 1.73
C ALA A 226 -12.74 -4.09 1.86
N PRO A 227 -12.87 -3.57 3.11
CA PRO A 227 -13.42 -2.24 3.39
C PRO A 227 -12.86 -1.12 2.51
N ALA A 228 -11.54 -0.99 2.43
CA ALA A 228 -10.88 0.11 1.72
C ALA A 228 -10.92 -0.01 0.19
N VAL A 229 -11.32 -1.14 -0.37
CA VAL A 229 -11.50 -1.31 -1.83
C VAL A 229 -12.62 -0.42 -2.33
N ARG A 230 -13.73 -0.34 -1.58
CA ARG A 230 -14.90 0.49 -1.93
C ARG A 230 -14.60 1.99 -2.04
N ALA A 231 -13.52 2.46 -1.42
CA ALA A 231 -13.11 3.85 -1.49
C ALA A 231 -12.25 4.20 -2.73
N ALA A 232 -11.85 3.19 -3.55
CA ALA A 232 -10.83 3.41 -4.58
C ALA A 232 -11.02 2.63 -5.89
N TRP A 233 -11.84 1.58 -5.96
CA TRP A 233 -11.89 0.67 -7.12
C TRP A 233 -12.23 1.35 -8.45
N GLY A 234 -13.02 2.37 -8.47
CA GLY A 234 -13.39 3.07 -9.71
C GLY A 234 -12.34 4.07 -10.22
N GLU A 235 -11.33 4.41 -9.43
CA GLU A 235 -10.34 5.46 -9.78
C GLU A 235 -9.59 5.15 -11.07
N SER A 236 -9.09 3.91 -11.23
CA SER A 236 -8.38 3.51 -12.45
C SER A 236 -9.30 3.37 -13.66
N LEU A 237 -10.60 3.21 -13.44
CA LEU A 237 -11.61 3.13 -14.49
C LEU A 237 -12.15 4.50 -14.91
N GLY A 238 -11.77 5.55 -14.19
CA GLY A 238 -12.21 6.93 -14.45
C GLY A 238 -13.63 7.22 -13.99
N LEU A 239 -14.16 6.42 -13.04
CA LEU A 239 -15.46 6.68 -12.42
C LEU A 239 -15.35 7.85 -11.44
N ALA A 240 -16.40 8.65 -11.37
CA ALA A 240 -16.57 9.58 -10.25
C ALA A 240 -16.76 8.76 -8.96
N ARG A 241 -16.34 9.32 -7.82
CA ARG A 241 -16.36 8.59 -6.54
C ARG A 241 -17.76 8.18 -6.13
N GLU A 242 -18.74 9.04 -6.34
CA GLU A 242 -20.16 8.80 -6.10
C GLU A 242 -20.74 7.70 -7.00
N ASP A 243 -20.13 7.43 -8.14
CA ASP A 243 -20.52 6.38 -9.08
C ASP A 243 -19.81 5.04 -8.80
N ALA A 244 -18.68 5.06 -8.09
CA ALA A 244 -17.88 3.88 -7.75
C ALA A 244 -18.38 3.23 -6.45
N THR A 245 -19.68 2.91 -6.41
CA THR A 245 -20.32 2.25 -5.27
C THR A 245 -19.89 0.79 -5.14
N VAL A 246 -19.99 0.22 -3.95
CA VAL A 246 -19.68 -1.21 -3.76
C VAL A 246 -20.70 -2.11 -4.47
N GLY A 247 -21.99 -1.71 -4.55
CA GLY A 247 -23.01 -2.47 -5.24
C GLY A 247 -22.74 -2.63 -6.74
N ARG A 248 -22.17 -1.61 -7.40
CA ARG A 248 -21.71 -1.75 -8.79
C ARG A 248 -20.49 -2.69 -8.91
N LEU A 249 -19.60 -2.73 -7.93
CA LEU A 249 -18.52 -3.71 -7.92
C LEU A 249 -19.04 -5.13 -7.75
N VAL A 250 -20.06 -5.34 -6.90
CA VAL A 250 -20.75 -6.63 -6.75
C VAL A 250 -21.34 -7.06 -8.11
N ALA A 251 -22.06 -6.15 -8.79
CA ALA A 251 -22.62 -6.43 -10.12
C ALA A 251 -21.55 -6.76 -11.16
N ALA A 252 -20.39 -6.07 -11.13
CA ALA A 252 -19.27 -6.37 -12.02
C ALA A 252 -18.73 -7.80 -11.81
N LEU A 253 -18.54 -8.20 -10.55
CA LEU A 253 -18.06 -9.54 -10.21
C LEU A 253 -19.04 -10.64 -10.62
N ARG A 254 -20.35 -10.44 -10.41
CA ARG A 254 -21.38 -11.37 -10.87
C ARG A 254 -21.42 -11.46 -12.40
N GLN A 255 -21.24 -10.35 -13.10
CA GLN A 255 -21.14 -10.36 -14.56
C GLN A 255 -19.90 -11.13 -15.06
N MET A 256 -18.82 -11.20 -14.28
CA MET A 256 -17.64 -12.05 -14.58
C MET A 256 -17.91 -13.54 -14.34
N GLY A 257 -19.00 -13.92 -13.68
CA GLY A 257 -19.36 -15.30 -13.39
C GLY A 257 -19.00 -15.76 -11.97
N VAL A 258 -18.77 -14.84 -11.03
CA VAL A 258 -18.58 -15.16 -9.61
C VAL A 258 -19.87 -15.73 -9.03
N ASP A 259 -19.81 -16.86 -8.34
CA ASP A 259 -20.99 -17.54 -7.78
C ASP A 259 -21.55 -16.84 -6.55
N TYR A 260 -20.66 -16.36 -5.66
CA TYR A 260 -21.05 -15.63 -4.45
C TYR A 260 -20.12 -14.45 -4.21
N VAL A 261 -20.70 -13.30 -3.90
CA VAL A 261 -19.97 -12.07 -3.57
C VAL A 261 -20.36 -11.61 -2.17
N PHE A 262 -19.39 -11.56 -1.28
CA PHE A 262 -19.58 -11.21 0.12
C PHE A 262 -18.74 -10.00 0.53
N ASP A 263 -19.00 -9.52 1.73
CA ASP A 263 -18.30 -8.42 2.34
C ASP A 263 -17.28 -8.91 3.39
N THR A 264 -16.01 -8.55 3.24
CA THR A 264 -15.00 -8.78 4.28
C THR A 264 -15.36 -8.06 5.59
N ASP A 265 -16.25 -7.06 5.54
CA ASP A 265 -16.73 -6.33 6.71
C ASP A 265 -17.46 -7.28 7.69
N PHE A 266 -18.16 -8.32 7.20
CA PHE A 266 -18.70 -9.37 8.06
C PHE A 266 -17.61 -9.99 8.96
N SER A 267 -16.49 -10.37 8.36
CA SER A 267 -15.39 -10.99 9.14
C SER A 267 -14.55 -9.97 9.91
N ALA A 268 -14.60 -8.68 9.54
CA ALA A 268 -14.05 -7.62 10.37
C ALA A 268 -14.85 -7.46 11.67
N ASP A 269 -16.19 -7.53 11.60
CA ASP A 269 -17.04 -7.58 12.80
C ASP A 269 -16.74 -8.82 13.65
N LEU A 270 -16.57 -9.99 13.02
CA LEU A 270 -16.17 -11.23 13.72
C LEU A 270 -14.80 -11.07 14.39
N THR A 271 -13.84 -10.47 13.70
CA THR A 271 -12.50 -10.21 14.27
C THR A 271 -12.60 -9.32 15.51
N ILE A 272 -13.45 -8.30 15.50
CA ILE A 272 -13.64 -7.42 16.67
C ILE A 272 -14.25 -8.18 17.85
N MET A 273 -15.15 -9.11 17.59
CA MET A 273 -15.72 -9.94 18.69
C MET A 273 -14.64 -10.81 19.32
N GLU A 274 -13.78 -11.44 18.52
CA GLU A 274 -12.69 -12.30 18.99
C GLU A 274 -11.55 -11.49 19.63
N GLU A 275 -11.01 -10.48 18.91
CA GLU A 275 -9.87 -9.66 19.38
C GLU A 275 -10.27 -8.79 20.58
N GLY A 276 -11.50 -8.26 20.58
CA GLY A 276 -12.06 -7.53 21.73
C GLY A 276 -12.23 -8.40 22.96
N SER A 277 -12.70 -9.65 22.79
CA SER A 277 -12.82 -10.63 23.88
C SER A 277 -11.45 -11.03 24.42
N GLU A 278 -10.45 -11.26 23.54
CA GLU A 278 -9.06 -11.52 23.93
C GLU A 278 -8.50 -10.34 24.74
N LEU A 279 -8.71 -9.10 24.30
CA LEU A 279 -8.27 -7.91 25.03
C LEU A 279 -8.91 -7.81 26.41
N LEU A 280 -10.23 -7.99 26.52
CA LEU A 280 -10.94 -7.94 27.79
C LEU A 280 -10.48 -9.07 28.75
N HIS A 281 -10.25 -10.25 28.24
CA HIS A 281 -9.69 -11.36 29.01
C HIS A 281 -8.29 -11.03 29.54
N LYS A 282 -7.40 -10.49 28.69
CA LYS A 282 -6.06 -10.07 29.10
C LYS A 282 -6.10 -8.95 30.14
N LEU A 283 -6.99 -7.95 29.98
CA LEU A 283 -7.18 -6.87 30.94
C LEU A 283 -7.67 -7.37 32.30
N ALA A 284 -8.56 -8.38 32.33
CA ALA A 284 -9.03 -8.99 33.56
C ALA A 284 -7.94 -9.80 34.30
N HIS A 285 -6.92 -10.27 33.58
CA HIS A 285 -5.81 -11.08 34.09
C HIS A 285 -4.46 -10.41 33.86
N ARG A 286 -4.37 -9.10 34.23
CA ARG A 286 -3.16 -8.27 33.95
C ARG A 286 -1.86 -8.87 34.48
N ASP A 287 -1.90 -9.47 35.65
CA ASP A 287 -0.70 -10.04 36.31
C ASP A 287 -0.14 -11.28 35.59
N GLU A 288 -0.92 -11.87 34.70
CA GLU A 288 -0.57 -13.08 33.95
C GLU A 288 -0.20 -12.77 32.49
N ASN A 289 -0.43 -11.52 32.02
CA ASN A 289 -0.28 -11.14 30.63
C ASN A 289 0.74 -10.03 30.43
N THR A 290 1.40 -10.06 29.28
CA THR A 290 2.31 -8.99 28.83
C THR A 290 1.55 -7.99 27.97
N PHE A 291 1.79 -6.71 28.23
CA PHE A 291 1.20 -5.58 27.49
C PHE A 291 2.27 -4.75 26.76
N PRO A 292 1.87 -4.03 25.69
CA PRO A 292 0.53 -4.00 25.11
C PRO A 292 0.19 -5.27 24.34
N MET A 293 -1.12 -5.51 24.15
CA MET A 293 -1.59 -6.35 23.07
C MET A 293 -1.59 -5.57 21.76
N PHE A 294 -1.07 -6.15 20.68
CA PHE A 294 -1.06 -5.53 19.34
C PHE A 294 -2.10 -6.19 18.44
N THR A 295 -2.73 -5.39 17.57
CA THR A 295 -3.58 -5.93 16.50
C THR A 295 -2.77 -6.81 15.55
N SER A 296 -3.39 -7.83 14.94
CA SER A 296 -2.74 -8.78 14.02
C SER A 296 -3.34 -8.79 12.60
N CYS A 297 -4.33 -7.96 12.32
CA CYS A 297 -5.03 -7.93 11.03
C CYS A 297 -4.15 -7.43 9.84
N CYS A 298 -3.03 -6.73 10.09
CA CYS A 298 -2.13 -6.23 9.07
C CYS A 298 -0.94 -7.18 8.84
N PRO A 299 -0.90 -7.98 7.75
CA PRO A 299 0.19 -8.94 7.53
C PRO A 299 1.56 -8.28 7.30
N GLY A 300 1.59 -7.04 6.81
CA GLY A 300 2.84 -6.27 6.71
C GLY A 300 3.44 -5.95 8.07
N TRP A 301 2.62 -5.61 9.05
CA TRP A 301 2.99 -5.42 10.43
C TRP A 301 3.45 -6.73 11.09
N VAL A 302 2.67 -7.80 10.96
CA VAL A 302 3.02 -9.12 11.53
C VAL A 302 4.37 -9.61 10.99
N ARG A 303 4.64 -9.44 9.69
CA ARG A 303 5.94 -9.75 9.11
C ARG A 303 7.07 -8.89 9.68
N TYR A 304 6.81 -7.59 9.89
CA TYR A 304 7.78 -6.69 10.49
C TYR A 304 8.16 -7.14 11.90
N VAL A 305 7.17 -7.42 12.76
CA VAL A 305 7.44 -7.90 14.12
C VAL A 305 8.28 -9.16 14.08
N LYS A 306 7.84 -10.17 13.35
CA LYS A 306 8.52 -11.47 13.29
C LYS A 306 9.95 -11.40 12.74
N ALA A 307 10.23 -10.49 11.80
CA ALA A 307 11.55 -10.37 11.18
C ALA A 307 12.49 -9.39 11.89
N VAL A 308 11.96 -8.25 12.37
CA VAL A 308 12.77 -7.12 12.84
C VAL A 308 12.70 -6.96 14.36
N ARG A 309 11.58 -7.29 14.97
CA ARG A 309 11.32 -7.10 16.43
C ARG A 309 10.69 -8.34 17.05
N PRO A 310 11.34 -9.53 16.93
CA PRO A 310 10.76 -10.82 17.35
C PRO A 310 10.40 -10.89 18.84
N GLU A 311 10.99 -10.05 19.68
CA GLU A 311 10.70 -9.92 21.11
C GLU A 311 9.26 -9.50 21.42
N PHE A 312 8.54 -8.91 20.45
CA PHE A 312 7.14 -8.51 20.59
C PHE A 312 6.14 -9.49 19.98
N THR A 313 6.61 -10.62 19.42
CA THR A 313 5.74 -11.56 18.69
C THR A 313 4.62 -12.12 19.56
N ASP A 314 4.92 -12.46 20.82
CA ASP A 314 3.95 -13.04 21.76
C ASP A 314 2.88 -12.05 22.25
N GLN A 315 3.02 -10.76 21.92
CA GLN A 315 2.06 -9.70 22.23
C GLN A 315 1.08 -9.42 21.08
N LEU A 316 1.26 -10.05 19.92
CA LEU A 316 0.28 -9.98 18.84
C LEU A 316 -1.01 -10.67 19.26
N SER A 317 -2.17 -10.13 18.83
CA SER A 317 -3.44 -10.83 18.92
C SER A 317 -3.35 -12.19 18.24
N THR A 318 -4.01 -13.18 18.80
CA THR A 318 -4.05 -14.55 18.29
C THR A 318 -5.06 -14.72 17.15
N SER A 319 -5.91 -13.71 16.92
CA SER A 319 -6.93 -13.71 15.89
C SER A 319 -6.32 -13.75 14.49
N LYS A 320 -6.87 -14.57 13.59
CA LYS A 320 -6.61 -14.47 12.16
C LYS A 320 -7.06 -13.09 11.65
N SER A 321 -6.48 -12.62 10.56
CA SER A 321 -6.97 -11.40 9.91
C SER A 321 -8.40 -11.61 9.36
N PRO A 322 -9.20 -10.51 9.18
CA PRO A 322 -10.56 -10.63 8.65
C PRO A 322 -10.65 -11.43 7.34
N GLY A 323 -9.69 -11.25 6.40
CA GLY A 323 -9.67 -12.03 5.16
C GLY A 323 -9.53 -13.52 5.38
N GLN A 324 -8.68 -13.95 6.31
CA GLN A 324 -8.47 -15.37 6.64
C GLN A 324 -9.62 -15.93 7.48
N MET A 325 -10.17 -15.15 8.42
CA MET A 325 -11.39 -15.54 9.15
C MET A 325 -12.55 -15.77 8.19
N PHE A 326 -12.72 -14.87 7.21
CA PHE A 326 -13.74 -15.03 6.18
C PHE A 326 -13.58 -16.35 5.43
N GLY A 327 -12.35 -16.65 4.96
CA GLY A 327 -12.07 -17.89 4.24
C GLY A 327 -12.38 -19.14 5.07
N ALA A 328 -11.95 -19.15 6.34
CA ALA A 328 -12.24 -20.25 7.28
C ALA A 328 -13.75 -20.46 7.48
N VAL A 329 -14.51 -19.37 7.70
CA VAL A 329 -15.98 -19.43 7.87
C VAL A 329 -16.67 -19.86 6.57
N THR A 330 -16.18 -19.39 5.43
CA THR A 330 -16.74 -19.77 4.11
C THR A 330 -16.57 -21.25 3.83
N LYS A 331 -15.37 -21.80 4.09
CA LYS A 331 -15.08 -23.22 3.86
C LYS A 331 -15.53 -24.15 5.00
N SER A 332 -16.19 -23.62 6.03
CA SER A 332 -16.81 -24.40 7.11
C SER A 332 -18.30 -24.13 7.21
N TYR A 333 -18.70 -23.09 7.92
CA TYR A 333 -20.11 -22.75 8.18
C TYR A 333 -20.93 -22.55 6.90
N PHE A 334 -20.43 -21.73 5.96
CA PHE A 334 -21.17 -21.47 4.72
C PHE A 334 -21.23 -22.71 3.82
N ALA A 335 -20.13 -23.47 3.72
CA ALA A 335 -20.07 -24.72 2.98
C ALA A 335 -21.12 -25.72 3.49
N GLU A 336 -21.21 -25.89 4.83
CA GLU A 336 -22.22 -26.76 5.48
C GLU A 336 -23.65 -26.25 5.22
N LEU A 337 -23.88 -24.94 5.40
CA LEU A 337 -25.20 -24.32 5.20
C LEU A 337 -25.74 -24.49 3.77
N LYS A 338 -24.86 -24.44 2.77
CA LYS A 338 -25.23 -24.59 1.36
C LYS A 338 -25.09 -26.01 0.83
N GLY A 339 -24.52 -26.95 1.61
CA GLY A 339 -24.27 -28.33 1.19
C GLY A 339 -23.20 -28.40 0.09
N ILE A 340 -22.21 -27.48 0.10
CA ILE A 340 -21.11 -27.42 -0.84
C ILE A 340 -19.92 -28.17 -0.22
N ASP A 341 -19.23 -28.99 -1.02
CA ASP A 341 -17.96 -29.58 -0.59
C ASP A 341 -16.90 -28.45 -0.45
N PRO A 342 -16.32 -28.21 0.75
CA PRO A 342 -15.35 -27.15 0.97
C PRO A 342 -14.15 -27.22 0.03
N HIS A 343 -13.72 -28.43 -0.42
CA HIS A 343 -12.65 -28.59 -1.40
C HIS A 343 -12.97 -28.00 -2.78
N ASN A 344 -14.25 -27.80 -3.09
CA ASN A 344 -14.69 -27.19 -4.34
C ASN A 344 -14.81 -25.66 -4.23
N ILE A 345 -14.77 -25.09 -3.05
CA ILE A 345 -14.80 -23.63 -2.87
C ILE A 345 -13.44 -23.04 -3.22
N PHE A 346 -13.43 -22.09 -4.13
CA PHE A 346 -12.29 -21.25 -4.45
C PHE A 346 -12.52 -19.85 -3.90
N CYS A 347 -11.88 -19.55 -2.78
CA CYS A 347 -12.05 -18.29 -2.06
C CYS A 347 -11.05 -17.23 -2.56
N VAL A 348 -11.58 -16.11 -3.04
CA VAL A 348 -10.82 -14.96 -3.55
C VAL A 348 -11.01 -13.77 -2.61
N GLU A 349 -9.95 -13.13 -2.18
CA GLU A 349 -10.03 -11.85 -1.49
C GLU A 349 -9.57 -10.70 -2.38
N ILE A 350 -10.39 -9.64 -2.49
CA ILE A 350 -10.02 -8.38 -3.14
C ILE A 350 -9.56 -7.41 -2.05
N MET A 351 -8.27 -7.05 -2.09
CA MET A 351 -7.60 -6.34 -1.00
C MET A 351 -6.85 -5.08 -1.48
N PRO A 352 -6.80 -4.01 -0.68
CA PRO A 352 -5.96 -2.83 -0.98
C PRO A 352 -4.47 -3.09 -0.70
N CYS A 353 -4.06 -4.33 -0.57
CA CYS A 353 -2.82 -4.76 0.09
C CYS A 353 -2.03 -5.74 -0.77
N THR A 354 -0.70 -5.64 -0.76
CA THR A 354 0.19 -6.61 -1.42
C THR A 354 0.74 -7.67 -0.47
N ALA A 355 0.78 -7.38 0.84
CA ALA A 355 1.22 -8.34 1.85
C ALA A 355 0.22 -9.51 2.03
N LYS A 356 -1.05 -9.29 1.73
CA LYS A 356 -2.09 -10.32 1.71
C LYS A 356 -1.76 -11.47 0.74
N LYS A 357 -1.11 -11.17 -0.40
CA LYS A 357 -0.63 -12.21 -1.34
C LYS A 357 0.37 -13.20 -0.71
N ALA A 358 1.05 -12.81 0.35
CA ALA A 358 1.94 -13.70 1.10
C ALA A 358 1.23 -14.34 2.29
N GLU A 359 0.25 -13.67 2.88
CA GLU A 359 -0.54 -14.19 3.99
C GLU A 359 -1.30 -15.46 3.59
N VAL A 360 -1.97 -15.46 2.43
CA VAL A 360 -2.69 -16.63 1.89
C VAL A 360 -1.77 -17.84 1.62
N ALA A 361 -0.47 -17.65 1.58
CA ALA A 361 0.51 -18.70 1.38
C ALA A 361 1.14 -19.22 2.70
N ILE A 362 0.72 -18.70 3.85
CA ILE A 362 1.23 -19.16 5.16
C ILE A 362 0.66 -20.55 5.45
N PRO A 363 1.51 -21.56 5.73
CA PRO A 363 1.05 -22.96 5.89
C PRO A 363 0.05 -23.19 7.04
N THR A 364 -0.06 -22.27 7.98
CA THR A 364 -1.00 -22.35 9.12
C THR A 364 -2.32 -21.63 8.85
N MET A 365 -2.44 -20.91 7.72
CA MET A 365 -3.69 -20.28 7.28
C MET A 365 -4.49 -21.28 6.44
N VAL A 366 -5.01 -22.27 7.13
CA VAL A 366 -5.79 -23.39 6.56
C VAL A 366 -7.09 -23.57 7.31
N ASP A 367 -8.10 -24.05 6.57
CA ASP A 367 -9.41 -24.39 7.08
C ASP A 367 -9.42 -25.74 7.83
N ALA A 368 -10.60 -26.15 8.29
CA ALA A 368 -10.78 -27.42 9.00
C ALA A 368 -10.49 -28.66 8.13
N CYS A 369 -10.52 -28.54 6.80
CA CYS A 369 -10.25 -29.61 5.84
C CYS A 369 -8.78 -29.67 5.42
N GLY A 370 -7.98 -28.68 5.81
CA GLY A 370 -6.55 -28.57 5.47
C GLY A 370 -6.27 -27.82 4.16
N ASP A 371 -7.28 -27.23 3.54
CA ASP A 371 -7.12 -26.35 2.38
C ASP A 371 -6.78 -24.92 2.85
N PRO A 372 -6.13 -24.07 2.02
CA PRO A 372 -5.95 -22.68 2.36
C PRO A 372 -7.27 -21.99 2.70
N ASP A 373 -7.33 -21.18 3.76
CA ASP A 373 -8.51 -20.37 4.08
C ASP A 373 -8.96 -19.56 2.87
N VAL A 374 -8.00 -18.87 2.24
CA VAL A 374 -8.16 -18.08 1.02
C VAL A 374 -7.22 -18.61 -0.05
N ASP A 375 -7.73 -18.92 -1.23
CA ASP A 375 -6.95 -19.51 -2.32
C ASP A 375 -6.09 -18.47 -3.04
N VAL A 376 -6.60 -17.24 -3.20
CA VAL A 376 -5.89 -16.17 -3.88
C VAL A 376 -6.28 -14.79 -3.36
N SER A 377 -5.27 -13.92 -3.24
CA SER A 377 -5.45 -12.50 -2.94
C SER A 377 -5.15 -11.68 -4.19
N ILE A 378 -6.11 -10.86 -4.63
CA ILE A 378 -5.92 -9.88 -5.70
C ILE A 378 -6.06 -8.46 -5.16
N THR A 379 -5.35 -7.52 -5.78
CA THR A 379 -5.37 -6.11 -5.37
C THR A 379 -6.52 -5.35 -6.02
N THR A 380 -6.85 -4.16 -5.50
CA THR A 380 -7.79 -3.22 -6.14
C THR A 380 -7.40 -2.93 -7.59
N ARG A 381 -6.10 -2.80 -7.89
CA ARG A 381 -5.61 -2.62 -9.27
C ARG A 381 -5.85 -3.84 -10.15
N GLU A 382 -5.80 -5.04 -9.58
CA GLU A 382 -6.03 -6.28 -10.34
C GLU A 382 -7.51 -6.42 -10.68
N VAL A 383 -8.44 -6.15 -9.75
CA VAL A 383 -9.87 -6.20 -10.07
C VAL A 383 -10.24 -5.17 -11.14
N ASP A 384 -9.67 -3.95 -11.11
CA ASP A 384 -9.86 -2.96 -12.16
C ASP A 384 -9.39 -3.47 -13.55
N ARG A 385 -8.28 -4.23 -13.58
CA ARG A 385 -7.80 -4.88 -14.81
C ARG A 385 -8.74 -5.98 -15.30
N MET A 386 -9.31 -6.78 -14.39
CA MET A 386 -10.29 -7.83 -14.72
C MET A 386 -11.56 -7.21 -15.33
N ILE A 387 -12.09 -6.14 -14.73
CA ILE A 387 -13.24 -5.40 -15.25
C ILE A 387 -12.99 -4.93 -16.71
N ARG A 388 -11.78 -4.41 -16.97
CA ARG A 388 -11.40 -3.99 -18.34
C ARG A 388 -11.22 -5.18 -19.28
N ALA A 389 -10.65 -6.29 -18.81
CA ALA A 389 -10.42 -7.49 -19.62
C ALA A 389 -11.74 -8.11 -20.10
N GLU A 390 -12.77 -8.08 -19.25
CA GLU A 390 -14.12 -8.56 -19.54
C GLU A 390 -14.98 -7.51 -20.30
N HIS A 391 -14.41 -6.36 -20.66
CA HIS A 391 -15.11 -5.27 -21.34
C HIS A 391 -16.38 -4.79 -20.61
N ILE A 392 -16.40 -4.87 -19.28
CA ILE A 392 -17.52 -4.44 -18.47
C ILE A 392 -17.53 -2.91 -18.40
N ASP A 393 -18.63 -2.31 -18.80
CA ASP A 393 -18.86 -0.86 -18.64
C ASP A 393 -19.37 -0.56 -17.23
N ALA A 394 -18.45 -0.25 -16.34
CA ALA A 394 -18.75 0.00 -14.94
C ALA A 394 -19.68 1.21 -14.71
N THR A 395 -19.84 2.11 -15.71
CA THR A 395 -20.73 3.27 -15.61
C THR A 395 -22.22 2.90 -15.72
N THR A 396 -22.52 1.74 -16.32
CA THR A 396 -23.88 1.29 -16.62
C THR A 396 -24.36 0.16 -15.71
N LEU A 397 -23.50 -0.32 -14.80
CA LEU A 397 -23.84 -1.41 -13.88
C LEU A 397 -24.96 -1.00 -12.90
N PRO A 398 -25.88 -1.93 -12.59
CA PRO A 398 -26.86 -1.72 -11.52
C PRO A 398 -26.20 -1.75 -10.15
N GLU A 399 -26.92 -1.27 -9.14
CA GLU A 399 -26.60 -1.54 -7.74
C GLU A 399 -27.10 -2.95 -7.39
N GLU A 400 -26.21 -3.78 -6.87
CA GLU A 400 -26.53 -5.12 -6.37
C GLU A 400 -26.03 -5.29 -4.94
N ASP A 401 -26.80 -6.03 -4.15
CA ASP A 401 -26.45 -6.34 -2.77
C ASP A 401 -25.48 -7.52 -2.69
N PHE A 402 -24.73 -7.61 -1.60
CA PHE A 402 -23.97 -8.81 -1.26
C PHE A 402 -24.89 -10.01 -1.03
N ASP A 403 -24.32 -11.19 -1.11
CA ASP A 403 -25.04 -12.43 -0.82
C ASP A 403 -25.16 -12.69 0.69
N ASP A 404 -26.24 -13.41 1.09
CA ASP A 404 -26.45 -13.86 2.46
C ASP A 404 -25.84 -15.25 2.72
N PRO A 405 -25.37 -15.53 3.95
CA PRO A 405 -25.46 -14.73 5.19
C PRO A 405 -24.23 -13.89 5.50
N LEU A 406 -23.16 -13.91 4.68
CA LEU A 406 -21.87 -13.28 4.98
C LEU A 406 -21.71 -11.88 4.33
N GLY A 407 -22.82 -11.26 3.92
CA GLY A 407 -22.81 -9.95 3.26
C GLY A 407 -23.25 -8.79 4.17
N THR A 408 -23.72 -9.05 5.38
CA THR A 408 -24.14 -7.99 6.31
C THR A 408 -22.93 -7.38 6.99
N SER A 409 -22.84 -6.06 6.99
CA SER A 409 -21.73 -5.30 7.56
C SER A 409 -22.20 -4.18 8.51
N THR A 410 -21.26 -3.65 9.30
CA THR A 410 -21.50 -2.50 10.18
C THR A 410 -20.53 -1.36 9.85
N GLY A 411 -20.84 -0.17 10.37
CA GLY A 411 -19.91 0.97 10.30
C GLY A 411 -18.56 0.67 10.94
N ALA A 412 -18.54 -0.08 12.06
CA ALA A 412 -17.31 -0.50 12.74
C ALA A 412 -16.39 -1.34 11.82
N ALA A 413 -16.96 -2.21 11.00
CA ALA A 413 -16.21 -3.03 10.05
C ALA A 413 -15.65 -2.18 8.90
N VAL A 414 -16.44 -1.28 8.35
CA VAL A 414 -16.03 -0.40 7.23
C VAL A 414 -14.80 0.43 7.58
N ILE A 415 -14.72 0.96 8.81
CA ILE A 415 -13.58 1.81 9.22
C ILE A 415 -12.26 1.05 9.42
N PHE A 416 -12.24 -0.28 9.38
CA PHE A 416 -10.97 -1.05 9.35
C PHE A 416 -10.03 -0.62 8.23
N GLY A 417 -10.59 -0.05 7.17
CA GLY A 417 -9.83 0.49 6.06
C GLY A 417 -9.01 1.74 6.37
N ALA A 418 -9.33 2.45 7.44
CA ALA A 418 -8.65 3.69 7.87
C ALA A 418 -7.83 3.46 9.14
N THR A 419 -6.71 4.21 9.30
CA THR A 419 -5.93 4.16 10.54
C THR A 419 -6.73 4.67 11.73
N GLY A 420 -6.75 3.93 12.82
CA GLY A 420 -7.57 4.16 14.01
C GLY A 420 -8.93 3.45 13.97
N GLY A 421 -9.32 2.90 12.82
CA GLY A 421 -10.62 2.27 12.67
C GLY A 421 -10.77 0.96 13.41
N VAL A 422 -9.73 0.12 13.43
CA VAL A 422 -9.72 -1.14 14.21
C VAL A 422 -9.79 -0.82 15.70
N MET A 423 -8.98 0.14 16.15
CA MET A 423 -8.98 0.60 17.54
C MET A 423 -10.35 1.11 17.96
N GLU A 424 -10.96 1.96 17.16
CA GLU A 424 -12.28 2.51 17.48
C GLU A 424 -13.36 1.42 17.50
N ALA A 425 -13.35 0.48 16.56
CA ALA A 425 -14.28 -0.65 16.53
C ALA A 425 -14.13 -1.54 17.78
N ALA A 426 -12.89 -1.84 18.17
CA ALA A 426 -12.60 -2.62 19.38
C ALA A 426 -13.05 -1.90 20.66
N LEU A 427 -12.80 -0.60 20.79
CA LEU A 427 -13.22 0.21 21.94
C LEU A 427 -14.75 0.31 22.05
N ARG A 428 -15.46 0.47 20.92
CA ARG A 428 -16.94 0.47 20.89
C ARG A 428 -17.49 -0.84 21.44
N THR A 429 -16.94 -1.95 21.00
CA THR A 429 -17.38 -3.31 21.43
C THR A 429 -16.99 -3.60 22.88
N ALA A 430 -15.74 -3.32 23.27
CA ALA A 430 -15.28 -3.49 24.64
C ALA A 430 -16.12 -2.67 25.64
N TYR A 431 -16.45 -1.41 25.31
CA TYR A 431 -17.32 -0.58 26.12
C TYR A 431 -18.70 -1.21 26.28
N HIS A 432 -19.29 -1.71 25.19
CA HIS A 432 -20.59 -2.39 25.23
C HIS A 432 -20.55 -3.64 26.11
N VAL A 433 -19.59 -4.50 25.94
CA VAL A 433 -19.45 -5.76 26.69
C VAL A 433 -19.33 -5.49 28.19
N VAL A 434 -18.53 -4.48 28.58
CA VAL A 434 -18.30 -4.16 30.01
C VAL A 434 -19.46 -3.41 30.64
N THR A 435 -20.13 -2.50 29.90
CA THR A 435 -21.16 -1.61 30.48
C THR A 435 -22.60 -2.02 30.19
N GLY A 436 -22.82 -2.89 29.18
CA GLY A 436 -24.13 -3.20 28.63
C GLY A 436 -24.79 -2.04 27.89
N LYS A 437 -24.04 -1.00 27.52
CA LYS A 437 -24.55 0.21 26.87
C LYS A 437 -23.85 0.45 25.55
N THR A 438 -24.58 0.99 24.56
CA THR A 438 -23.99 1.53 23.35
C THR A 438 -23.24 2.82 23.68
N PRO A 439 -21.98 3.00 23.21
CA PRO A 439 -21.25 4.24 23.41
C PRO A 439 -21.91 5.39 22.65
N GLU A 440 -21.68 6.63 23.11
CA GLU A 440 -22.08 7.81 22.34
C GLU A 440 -21.34 7.84 20.98
N PRO A 441 -21.99 8.34 19.92
CA PRO A 441 -21.33 8.55 18.64
C PRO A 441 -20.04 9.35 18.84
N ASP A 442 -18.96 8.91 18.18
CA ASP A 442 -17.66 9.58 18.25
C ASP A 442 -16.96 9.60 19.63
N ALA A 443 -17.42 8.78 20.60
CA ALA A 443 -16.81 8.66 21.93
C ALA A 443 -15.32 8.32 21.90
N PHE A 444 -14.85 7.69 20.81
CA PHE A 444 -13.48 7.23 20.63
C PHE A 444 -12.78 7.89 19.43
N SER A 445 -13.25 9.09 19.02
CA SER A 445 -12.74 9.79 17.82
C SER A 445 -11.30 10.29 17.93
N ASP A 446 -10.70 10.37 19.12
CA ASP A 446 -9.32 10.83 19.32
C ASP A 446 -8.28 9.95 18.64
N VAL A 447 -8.64 8.70 18.30
CA VAL A 447 -7.77 7.78 17.56
C VAL A 447 -7.83 7.94 16.05
N ARG A 448 -8.73 8.79 15.52
CA ARG A 448 -8.88 9.08 14.09
C ARG A 448 -7.80 10.05 13.59
N GLY A 449 -7.69 10.18 12.26
CA GLY A 449 -6.80 11.13 11.59
C GLY A 449 -5.51 10.51 11.08
N LEU A 450 -4.71 11.32 10.37
CA LEU A 450 -3.51 10.87 9.65
C LEU A 450 -2.22 11.01 10.46
N ASP A 451 -2.28 11.51 11.69
CA ASP A 451 -1.09 11.57 12.52
C ASP A 451 -0.49 10.18 12.66
N ALA A 452 0.81 10.12 12.49
CA ALA A 452 1.55 8.87 12.38
C ALA A 452 1.55 8.03 13.67
N TRP A 453 1.43 8.69 14.82
CA TRP A 453 1.32 8.11 16.15
C TRP A 453 0.31 8.93 16.96
N LYS A 454 -0.76 8.30 17.40
CA LYS A 454 -1.83 8.87 18.22
C LYS A 454 -2.00 8.08 19.50
N GLU A 455 -2.36 8.74 20.58
CA GLU A 455 -2.52 8.14 21.90
C GLU A 455 -3.83 8.64 22.53
N ALA A 456 -4.47 7.77 23.28
CA ALA A 456 -5.63 8.11 24.06
C ALA A 456 -5.73 7.23 25.32
N THR A 457 -6.48 7.72 26.32
CA THR A 457 -6.86 6.90 27.47
C THR A 457 -8.37 7.01 27.66
N TYR A 458 -9.02 5.86 27.64
CA TYR A 458 -10.47 5.77 27.80
C TYR A 458 -10.84 5.02 29.09
N ASP A 459 -11.89 5.46 29.72
CA ASP A 459 -12.44 4.79 30.90
C ASP A 459 -13.49 3.74 30.48
N LEU A 460 -13.16 2.48 30.65
CA LEU A 460 -14.09 1.36 30.46
C LEU A 460 -14.64 0.93 31.82
N ALA A 461 -15.76 1.56 32.25
CA ALA A 461 -16.47 1.27 33.52
C ALA A 461 -15.56 1.34 34.77
N GLY A 462 -14.73 2.36 34.87
CA GLY A 462 -13.80 2.58 35.99
C GLY A 462 -12.42 1.97 35.80
N THR A 463 -12.17 1.33 34.65
CA THR A 463 -10.86 0.81 34.27
C THR A 463 -10.27 1.67 33.18
N PRO A 464 -9.17 2.43 33.43
CA PRO A 464 -8.51 3.19 32.40
C PRO A 464 -7.77 2.24 31.44
N VAL A 465 -8.03 2.39 30.15
CA VAL A 465 -7.38 1.65 29.06
C VAL A 465 -6.58 2.64 28.21
N ARG A 466 -5.26 2.46 28.18
CA ARG A 466 -4.32 3.28 27.42
C ARG A 466 -4.11 2.66 26.04
N VAL A 467 -4.37 3.43 25.00
CA VAL A 467 -4.28 2.94 23.62
C VAL A 467 -3.35 3.79 22.78
N ALA A 468 -2.77 3.18 21.77
CA ALA A 468 -2.05 3.89 20.72
C ALA A 468 -2.43 3.36 19.34
N VAL A 469 -2.37 4.27 18.35
CA VAL A 469 -2.59 3.96 16.93
C VAL A 469 -1.40 4.46 16.13
N VAL A 470 -0.77 3.58 15.39
CA VAL A 470 0.43 3.90 14.60
C VAL A 470 0.26 3.45 13.15
N SER A 471 0.65 4.32 12.21
CA SER A 471 0.71 3.99 10.80
C SER A 471 2.09 4.30 10.19
N GLY A 472 2.55 3.37 9.31
CA GLY A 472 3.93 3.36 8.79
C GLY A 472 4.91 2.63 9.72
N LEU A 473 5.69 1.71 9.17
CA LEU A 473 6.51 0.82 9.99
C LEU A 473 7.71 1.51 10.67
N ALA A 474 8.22 2.63 10.12
CA ALA A 474 9.23 3.43 10.83
C ALA A 474 8.67 3.97 12.16
N ASN A 475 7.43 4.46 12.14
CA ASN A 475 6.76 4.96 13.34
C ASN A 475 6.45 3.81 14.32
N ALA A 476 6.07 2.64 13.80
CA ALA A 476 5.93 1.44 14.62
C ALA A 476 7.26 1.07 15.32
N GLY A 477 8.38 1.16 14.60
CA GLY A 477 9.72 0.97 15.18
C GLY A 477 10.00 1.94 16.33
N TYR A 478 9.70 3.23 16.15
CA TYR A 478 9.87 4.24 17.21
C TYR A 478 8.99 3.97 18.43
N LEU A 479 7.73 3.55 18.20
CA LEU A 479 6.83 3.15 19.30
C LEU A 479 7.42 1.96 20.07
N LEU A 480 7.89 0.92 19.38
CA LEU A 480 8.46 -0.27 20.02
C LEU A 480 9.73 0.06 20.81
N ASP A 481 10.56 0.99 20.29
CA ASP A 481 11.74 1.47 21.02
C ASP A 481 11.35 2.20 22.31
N ALA A 482 10.33 3.05 22.26
CA ALA A 482 9.82 3.77 23.43
C ALA A 482 9.21 2.81 24.49
N ILE A 483 8.47 1.77 24.03
CA ILE A 483 7.94 0.72 24.92
C ILE A 483 9.08 -0.05 25.56
N ALA A 484 10.07 -0.50 24.78
CA ALA A 484 11.22 -1.24 25.29
C ALA A 484 12.07 -0.43 26.27
N ALA A 485 12.15 0.89 26.09
CA ALA A 485 12.83 1.81 27.01
C ALA A 485 12.02 2.11 28.28
N GLY A 486 10.73 1.72 28.34
CA GLY A 486 9.82 2.04 29.44
C GLY A 486 9.41 3.52 29.48
N GLU A 487 9.51 4.21 28.34
CA GLU A 487 9.11 5.63 28.22
C GLU A 487 7.61 5.78 28.09
N VAL A 488 6.93 4.79 27.47
CA VAL A 488 5.49 4.74 27.29
C VAL A 488 4.95 3.36 27.65
N GLU A 489 3.68 3.30 28.05
CA GLU A 489 2.98 2.05 28.37
C GLU A 489 1.56 2.11 27.81
N TYR A 490 1.14 1.05 27.12
CA TYR A 490 -0.20 0.90 26.57
C TYR A 490 -0.81 -0.45 26.93
N ASP A 491 -2.11 -0.54 26.84
CA ASP A 491 -2.86 -1.77 27.01
C ASP A 491 -3.17 -2.41 25.65
N PHE A 492 -3.50 -1.58 24.65
CA PHE A 492 -3.82 -2.05 23.31
C PHE A 492 -3.23 -1.09 22.25
N VAL A 493 -2.66 -1.63 21.20
CA VAL A 493 -2.01 -0.84 20.13
C VAL A 493 -2.44 -1.34 18.75
N GLU A 494 -3.02 -0.44 17.95
CA GLU A 494 -3.24 -0.68 16.53
C GLU A 494 -1.99 -0.30 15.74
N VAL A 495 -1.52 -1.20 14.87
CA VAL A 495 -0.42 -0.91 13.94
C VAL A 495 -0.80 -1.25 12.50
N MET A 496 -0.74 -0.25 11.64
CA MET A 496 -0.89 -0.39 10.19
C MET A 496 0.44 -0.12 9.47
N ALA A 497 0.87 -1.07 8.62
CA ALA A 497 2.12 -0.92 7.86
C ALA A 497 2.09 0.24 6.87
N CYS A 498 0.93 0.55 6.32
CA CYS A 498 0.75 1.63 5.34
C CYS A 498 0.38 2.94 6.02
N PRO A 499 0.95 4.09 5.62
CA PRO A 499 0.50 5.40 6.07
C PRO A 499 -1.00 5.60 5.78
N GLY A 500 -1.76 6.05 6.78
CA GLY A 500 -3.21 6.23 6.66
C GLY A 500 -4.04 4.94 6.69
N GLY A 501 -3.42 3.77 6.97
CA GLY A 501 -4.09 2.48 7.00
C GLY A 501 -4.25 1.83 5.61
N CYS A 502 -5.22 0.95 5.47
CA CYS A 502 -5.49 0.22 4.22
C CYS A 502 -5.96 1.14 3.08
N ALA A 503 -6.52 2.31 3.37
CA ALA A 503 -6.85 3.36 2.41
C ALA A 503 -5.60 3.84 1.62
N GLY A 504 -4.41 3.86 2.27
CA GLY A 504 -3.08 4.08 1.67
C GLY A 504 -2.36 2.79 1.26
N GLY A 505 -3.06 1.69 1.12
CA GLY A 505 -2.50 0.36 0.89
C GLY A 505 -1.73 0.22 -0.42
N GLY A 506 -0.69 -0.62 -0.40
CA GLY A 506 0.18 -0.88 -1.56
C GLY A 506 -0.52 -1.50 -2.78
N GLY A 507 -1.75 -1.99 -2.62
CA GLY A 507 -2.62 -2.54 -3.68
C GLY A 507 -3.62 -1.56 -4.28
N GLN A 508 -3.73 -0.34 -3.73
CA GLN A 508 -4.65 0.70 -4.20
C GLN A 508 -4.21 1.32 -5.54
N PRO A 509 -5.13 1.92 -6.31
CA PRO A 509 -4.81 2.69 -7.51
C PRO A 509 -3.72 3.74 -7.27
N ILE A 510 -2.89 3.99 -8.27
CA ILE A 510 -1.71 4.86 -8.17
C ILE A 510 -1.96 6.16 -8.92
N HIS A 511 -1.77 7.28 -8.22
CA HIS A 511 -1.79 8.62 -8.77
C HIS A 511 -0.42 9.28 -8.52
N ASP A 512 0.33 9.55 -9.59
CA ASP A 512 1.69 10.09 -9.47
C ASP A 512 1.67 11.50 -8.85
N GLY A 513 2.30 11.63 -7.67
CA GLY A 513 2.43 12.90 -6.95
C GLY A 513 1.27 13.23 -6.03
N GLU A 514 0.31 12.32 -5.83
CA GLU A 514 -0.83 12.48 -4.93
C GLU A 514 -0.89 11.35 -3.91
N GLU A 515 -1.09 11.70 -2.64
CA GLU A 515 -1.33 10.77 -1.55
C GLU A 515 -2.81 10.82 -1.17
N LEU A 516 -3.56 9.79 -1.54
CA LEU A 516 -5.02 9.77 -1.41
C LEU A 516 -5.53 9.04 -0.16
N ALA A 517 -4.64 8.59 0.73
CA ALA A 517 -5.02 7.83 1.92
C ALA A 517 -6.05 8.58 2.80
N GLY A 518 -5.86 9.89 3.00
CA GLY A 518 -6.79 10.73 3.76
C GLY A 518 -8.17 10.80 3.11
N VAL A 519 -8.19 11.15 1.82
CA VAL A 519 -9.45 11.32 1.07
C VAL A 519 -10.25 9.99 0.98
N ARG A 520 -9.55 8.86 0.83
CA ARG A 520 -10.17 7.52 0.85
C ARG A 520 -10.63 7.14 2.27
N GLY A 521 -9.86 7.52 3.29
CA GLY A 521 -10.23 7.36 4.69
C GLY A 521 -11.51 8.11 5.04
N ASP A 522 -11.65 9.35 4.57
CA ASP A 522 -12.85 10.17 4.79
C ASP A 522 -14.12 9.51 4.20
N VAL A 523 -13.99 8.77 3.08
CA VAL A 523 -15.09 7.97 2.53
C VAL A 523 -15.52 6.90 3.52
N LEU A 524 -14.58 6.17 4.11
CA LEU A 524 -14.88 5.09 5.06
C LEU A 524 -15.52 5.63 6.35
N TRP A 525 -14.99 6.73 6.88
CA TRP A 525 -15.60 7.42 8.03
C TRP A 525 -17.02 7.94 7.73
N GLY A 526 -17.24 8.41 6.49
CA GLY A 526 -18.57 8.81 6.03
C GLY A 526 -19.54 7.64 5.94
N LEU A 527 -19.09 6.47 5.50
CA LEU A 527 -19.90 5.26 5.46
C LEU A 527 -20.29 4.79 6.86
N ASP A 528 -19.35 4.77 7.83
CA ASP A 528 -19.66 4.48 9.23
C ASP A 528 -20.69 5.46 9.81
N HIS A 529 -20.49 6.74 9.57
CA HIS A 529 -21.40 7.77 10.09
C HIS A 529 -22.85 7.59 9.61
N ASN A 530 -23.03 7.10 8.38
CA ASN A 530 -24.33 6.89 7.75
C ASN A 530 -24.87 5.46 7.87
N ALA A 531 -24.11 4.53 8.48
CA ALA A 531 -24.51 3.15 8.63
C ALA A 531 -25.68 3.01 9.64
N GLU A 532 -26.66 2.16 9.31
CA GLU A 532 -27.75 1.81 10.24
C GLU A 532 -27.24 1.01 11.43
N LEU A 533 -26.33 0.03 11.16
CA LEU A 533 -25.63 -0.74 12.15
C LEU A 533 -24.23 -0.16 12.30
N ARG A 534 -23.90 0.42 13.45
CA ARG A 534 -22.61 1.08 13.62
C ARG A 534 -21.58 0.26 14.41
N ASN A 535 -22.01 -0.76 15.12
CA ASN A 535 -21.16 -1.52 16.02
C ASN A 535 -21.17 -3.01 15.67
N SER A 536 -20.03 -3.69 15.79
CA SER A 536 -19.85 -5.08 15.39
C SER A 536 -20.81 -6.04 16.10
N TYR A 537 -21.12 -5.81 17.38
CA TYR A 537 -22.09 -6.60 18.16
C TYR A 537 -23.56 -6.41 17.70
N GLU A 538 -23.84 -5.41 16.87
CA GLU A 538 -25.18 -5.19 16.30
C GLU A 538 -25.42 -6.03 15.04
N ASN A 539 -24.36 -6.62 14.45
CA ASN A 539 -24.46 -7.40 13.23
C ASN A 539 -25.25 -8.71 13.49
N PRO A 540 -26.46 -8.87 12.89
CA PRO A 540 -27.28 -10.06 13.12
C PRO A 540 -26.63 -11.34 12.59
N SER A 541 -25.82 -11.27 11.53
CA SER A 541 -25.09 -12.42 10.98
C SER A 541 -23.99 -12.91 11.93
N ILE A 542 -23.35 -11.99 12.67
CA ILE A 542 -22.40 -12.34 13.72
C ILE A 542 -23.12 -13.03 14.89
N THR A 543 -24.26 -12.49 15.32
CA THR A 543 -25.06 -13.15 16.37
C THR A 543 -25.50 -14.55 15.94
N ALA A 544 -25.95 -14.72 14.71
CA ALA A 544 -26.39 -16.00 14.17
C ALA A 544 -25.25 -17.04 14.13
N ILE A 545 -24.06 -16.66 13.60
CA ILE A 545 -22.96 -17.63 13.52
C ILE A 545 -22.46 -18.11 14.89
N TYR A 546 -22.45 -17.24 15.91
CA TYR A 546 -22.12 -17.65 17.27
C TYR A 546 -23.16 -18.62 17.82
N GLN A 547 -24.45 -18.32 17.63
CA GLN A 547 -25.55 -19.20 18.12
C GLN A 547 -25.58 -20.54 17.41
N ASP A 548 -25.37 -20.57 16.10
CA ASP A 548 -25.59 -21.75 15.26
C ASP A 548 -24.33 -22.60 15.09
N TYR A 549 -23.12 -22.04 15.24
CA TYR A 549 -21.89 -22.73 14.84
C TYR A 549 -20.70 -22.55 15.79
N LEU A 550 -20.32 -21.31 16.14
CA LEU A 550 -19.08 -21.04 16.89
C LEU A 550 -19.21 -21.18 18.41
N GLY A 551 -20.39 -20.94 18.98
CA GLY A 551 -20.59 -20.87 20.41
C GLY A 551 -20.42 -19.48 20.98
N GLU A 552 -19.68 -19.34 22.09
CA GLU A 552 -19.38 -18.03 22.69
C GLU A 552 -18.00 -17.53 22.22
N PRO A 553 -17.83 -16.20 22.05
CA PRO A 553 -16.56 -15.61 21.65
C PRO A 553 -15.48 -15.69 22.73
#